data_a1f012bf8a4eea84160b3dd60dd87f0f
#
_entry.id   a1f012bf8a4eea84160b3dd60dd87f0f
#
_cell.length_a   1.000
_cell.length_b   1.000
_cell.length_c   1.000
_cell.angle_alpha   90.00
_cell.angle_beta   90.00
_cell.angle_gamma   90.00
#
_symmetry.space_group_name_H-M   'P 1'
#
loop_
_entity.id
_entity.type
_entity.pdbx_description
1 polymer ?
#
loop_
_entity_poly.entity_id
_entity_poly.type
_entity_poly.pdbx_seq_one_letter_code
_entity_poly.pdbx_strand_id
1 'polypeptide(L)'
;MTTNGGVRVERNGPVTTVIMDRPAARNAVNGPAAAELVAAFDEFDEDDSASVAVLWGDNGTFCAGADLKAFGTPEMNPAHRTGPGPMGPTRMLLSKPVIAAVSGYAVAGGLELALWCDMRVAEEDAEFGVFCRRWGVPLIDGGTVRLPRLIGHSRAMDLILTGRGVDAQEALAIGLANRVVPKGQARQAAEALAAELAALPQQCLRSDRLSMMGQWGMSEADAIDAEFASLSRVAAESLAGAKRFADGAGRHGATA
;
A
#
# COMPACT_ATOMS: atom_id res chain seq x y z
N MET A 1 -16.68 5.13 -15.40
CA MET A 1 -16.82 4.06 -16.44
C MET A 1 -16.28 2.80 -15.81
N THR A 2 -17.04 1.71 -15.78
CA THR A 2 -16.54 0.39 -15.38
C THR A 2 -15.62 -0.11 -16.49
N THR A 3 -14.38 -0.33 -16.16
CA THR A 3 -13.36 -0.88 -17.04
C THR A 3 -13.50 -2.40 -17.13
N ASN A 4 -12.94 -3.05 -18.13
CA ASN A 4 -13.03 -4.51 -18.31
C ASN A 4 -12.36 -5.32 -17.18
N GLY A 5 -11.40 -4.72 -16.45
CA GLY A 5 -10.69 -5.35 -15.35
C GLY A 5 -11.32 -5.12 -13.98
N GLY A 6 -12.28 -4.21 -13.87
CA GLY A 6 -12.99 -3.90 -12.63
C GLY A 6 -12.16 -3.02 -11.68
N VAL A 7 -11.37 -2.09 -12.21
CA VAL A 7 -10.69 -1.05 -11.41
C VAL A 7 -11.32 0.30 -11.77
N ARG A 8 -11.58 1.12 -10.76
CA ARG A 8 -12.05 2.50 -10.93
C ARG A 8 -11.27 3.44 -10.03
N VAL A 9 -11.22 4.70 -10.41
CA VAL A 9 -10.47 5.74 -9.69
C VAL A 9 -11.41 6.87 -9.30
N GLU A 10 -11.35 7.28 -8.06
CA GLU A 10 -12.06 8.46 -7.54
C GLU A 10 -11.04 9.47 -7.01
N ARG A 11 -11.28 10.77 -7.24
CA ARG A 11 -10.40 11.86 -6.78
C ARG A 11 -11.18 12.80 -5.89
N ASN A 12 -10.57 13.13 -4.74
CA ASN A 12 -11.11 14.11 -3.80
C ASN A 12 -9.96 15.05 -3.37
N GLY A 13 -9.83 16.16 -4.06
CA GLY A 13 -8.69 17.07 -3.87
C GLY A 13 -7.36 16.32 -4.09
N PRO A 14 -6.42 16.38 -3.13
CA PRO A 14 -5.12 15.73 -3.26
C PRO A 14 -5.12 14.21 -2.99
N VAL A 15 -6.28 13.63 -2.68
CA VAL A 15 -6.44 12.18 -2.38
C VAL A 15 -7.02 11.47 -3.59
N THR A 16 -6.33 10.41 -4.03
CA THR A 16 -6.79 9.51 -5.10
C THR A 16 -7.14 8.14 -4.50
N THR A 17 -8.38 7.67 -4.69
CA THR A 17 -8.81 6.34 -4.26
C THR A 17 -8.87 5.41 -5.47
N VAL A 18 -7.99 4.41 -5.49
CA VAL A 18 -7.99 3.32 -6.48
C VAL A 18 -8.81 2.17 -5.92
N ILE A 19 -9.84 1.75 -6.65
CA ILE A 19 -10.87 0.84 -6.16
C ILE A 19 -10.89 -0.42 -7.00
N MET A 20 -10.68 -1.56 -6.36
CA MET A 20 -10.92 -2.87 -6.94
C MET A 20 -12.41 -3.19 -6.83
N ASP A 21 -13.10 -3.42 -7.95
CA ASP A 21 -14.55 -3.64 -8.04
C ASP A 21 -14.86 -4.87 -8.89
N ARG A 22 -14.47 -6.04 -8.38
CA ARG A 22 -14.75 -7.37 -8.94
C ARG A 22 -15.47 -8.25 -7.90
N PRO A 23 -16.71 -7.92 -7.50
CA PRO A 23 -17.39 -8.60 -6.39
C PRO A 23 -17.58 -10.10 -6.60
N ALA A 24 -17.87 -10.53 -7.83
CA ALA A 24 -18.03 -11.95 -8.19
C ALA A 24 -16.77 -12.79 -8.01
N ALA A 25 -15.58 -12.15 -8.01
CA ALA A 25 -14.28 -12.76 -7.77
C ALA A 25 -13.71 -12.40 -6.38
N ARG A 26 -14.46 -11.72 -5.52
CA ARG A 26 -13.94 -11.18 -4.23
C ARG A 26 -12.69 -10.32 -4.43
N ASN A 27 -12.71 -9.49 -5.45
CA ASN A 27 -11.59 -8.63 -5.86
C ASN A 27 -10.28 -9.39 -6.17
N ALA A 28 -10.36 -10.67 -6.53
CA ALA A 28 -9.21 -11.38 -7.06
C ALA A 28 -8.75 -10.71 -8.37
N VAL A 29 -7.42 -10.63 -8.54
CA VAL A 29 -6.77 -9.92 -9.64
C VAL A 29 -6.40 -10.90 -10.74
N ASN A 30 -6.90 -10.69 -11.96
CA ASN A 30 -6.46 -11.33 -13.21
C ASN A 30 -5.56 -10.38 -14.01
N GLY A 31 -5.09 -10.79 -15.18
CA GLY A 31 -4.22 -9.97 -16.04
C GLY A 31 -4.79 -8.58 -16.38
N PRO A 32 -6.04 -8.49 -16.88
CA PRO A 32 -6.68 -7.19 -17.13
C PRO A 32 -6.75 -6.29 -15.89
N ALA A 33 -7.17 -6.82 -14.73
CA ALA A 33 -7.24 -6.05 -13.49
C ALA A 33 -5.84 -5.60 -13.03
N ALA A 34 -4.82 -6.44 -13.18
CA ALA A 34 -3.44 -6.07 -12.87
C ALA A 34 -2.95 -4.90 -13.75
N ALA A 35 -3.25 -4.94 -15.05
CA ALA A 35 -2.89 -3.86 -15.96
C ALA A 35 -3.61 -2.54 -15.62
N GLU A 36 -4.89 -2.59 -15.26
CA GLU A 36 -5.65 -1.41 -14.84
C GLU A 36 -5.14 -0.83 -13.51
N LEU A 37 -4.74 -1.67 -12.55
CA LEU A 37 -4.11 -1.20 -11.31
C LEU A 37 -2.78 -0.48 -11.60
N VAL A 38 -1.95 -1.01 -12.50
CA VAL A 38 -0.71 -0.35 -12.92
C VAL A 38 -1.03 1.02 -13.52
N ALA A 39 -1.93 1.08 -14.50
CA ALA A 39 -2.29 2.34 -15.16
C ALA A 39 -2.84 3.38 -14.17
N ALA A 40 -3.67 2.95 -13.20
CA ALA A 40 -4.23 3.84 -12.18
C ALA A 40 -3.15 4.43 -11.26
N PHE A 41 -2.13 3.62 -10.90
CA PHE A 41 -1.05 4.10 -10.04
C PHE A 41 0.02 4.89 -10.81
N ASP A 42 0.27 4.59 -12.09
CA ASP A 42 1.11 5.44 -12.95
C ASP A 42 0.47 6.83 -13.11
N GLU A 43 -0.83 6.90 -13.45
CA GLU A 43 -1.56 8.17 -13.56
C GLU A 43 -1.56 8.95 -12.24
N PHE A 44 -1.75 8.27 -11.10
CA PHE A 44 -1.66 8.90 -9.78
C PHE A 44 -0.26 9.47 -9.50
N ASP A 45 0.80 8.74 -9.82
CA ASP A 45 2.17 9.18 -9.53
C ASP A 45 2.60 10.34 -10.42
N GLU A 46 2.07 10.43 -11.64
CA GLU A 46 2.30 11.51 -12.60
C GLU A 46 1.43 12.78 -12.33
N ASP A 47 0.30 12.66 -11.62
CA ASP A 47 -0.62 13.78 -11.36
C ASP A 47 -0.08 14.71 -10.25
N ASP A 48 0.46 15.86 -10.61
CA ASP A 48 1.00 16.85 -9.66
C ASP A 48 -0.04 17.36 -8.66
N SER A 49 -1.34 17.26 -8.95
CA SER A 49 -2.41 17.65 -8.03
C SER A 49 -2.71 16.61 -6.95
N ALA A 50 -2.26 15.36 -7.15
CA ALA A 50 -2.43 14.25 -6.21
C ALA A 50 -1.24 14.15 -5.25
N SER A 51 -1.49 13.87 -3.99
CA SER A 51 -0.47 13.73 -2.94
C SER A 51 -0.41 12.35 -2.32
N VAL A 52 -1.55 11.70 -2.07
CA VAL A 52 -1.65 10.40 -1.39
C VAL A 52 -2.71 9.55 -2.08
N ALA A 53 -2.42 8.26 -2.27
CA ALA A 53 -3.41 7.31 -2.75
C ALA A 53 -3.95 6.42 -1.64
N VAL A 54 -5.19 5.97 -1.81
CA VAL A 54 -5.83 4.90 -1.05
C VAL A 54 -6.12 3.75 -2.02
N LEU A 55 -5.69 2.54 -1.68
CA LEU A 55 -6.12 1.31 -2.36
C LEU A 55 -7.20 0.64 -1.53
N TRP A 56 -8.36 0.44 -2.11
CA TRP A 56 -9.52 -0.15 -1.45
C TRP A 56 -10.20 -1.21 -2.32
N GLY A 57 -10.73 -2.25 -1.68
CA GLY A 57 -11.59 -3.23 -2.34
C GLY A 57 -13.06 -2.97 -2.00
N ASP A 58 -13.89 -2.75 -3.02
CA ASP A 58 -15.33 -2.58 -2.83
C ASP A 58 -16.01 -3.90 -2.48
N ASN A 59 -17.26 -3.81 -2.01
CA ASN A 59 -18.10 -4.96 -1.66
C ASN A 59 -17.58 -5.82 -0.48
N GLY A 60 -16.92 -5.20 0.51
CA GLY A 60 -16.59 -5.83 1.79
C GLY A 60 -15.45 -6.85 1.75
N THR A 61 -14.63 -6.83 0.71
CA THR A 61 -13.41 -7.64 0.61
C THR A 61 -12.31 -6.82 -0.05
N PHE A 62 -11.16 -6.71 0.61
CA PHE A 62 -10.03 -6.01 0.00
C PHE A 62 -9.56 -6.74 -1.27
N CYS A 63 -9.01 -7.95 -1.13
CA CYS A 63 -8.58 -8.75 -2.28
C CYS A 63 -8.30 -10.21 -1.87
N ALA A 64 -8.86 -11.15 -2.63
CA ALA A 64 -8.65 -12.59 -2.42
C ALA A 64 -7.37 -13.16 -3.07
N GLY A 65 -6.54 -12.31 -3.69
CA GLY A 65 -5.29 -12.71 -4.36
C GLY A 65 -5.40 -12.80 -5.87
N ALA A 66 -4.53 -13.59 -6.49
CA ALA A 66 -4.61 -13.86 -7.93
C ALA A 66 -5.88 -14.67 -8.27
N ASP A 67 -6.52 -14.32 -9.39
CA ASP A 67 -7.70 -15.06 -9.87
C ASP A 67 -7.29 -16.42 -10.42
N LEU A 68 -7.41 -17.45 -9.59
CA LEU A 68 -7.03 -18.82 -9.98
C LEU A 68 -7.86 -19.39 -11.14
N LYS A 69 -9.06 -18.83 -11.40
CA LYS A 69 -9.87 -19.22 -12.56
C LYS A 69 -9.28 -18.73 -13.88
N ALA A 70 -8.45 -17.68 -13.83
CA ALA A 70 -7.75 -17.16 -15.00
C ALA A 70 -6.52 -18.00 -15.38
N PHE A 71 -6.02 -18.88 -14.50
CA PHE A 71 -4.82 -19.68 -14.78
C PHE A 71 -5.02 -20.57 -16.02
N GLY A 72 -4.04 -20.53 -16.95
CA GLY A 72 -4.11 -21.26 -18.21
C GLY A 72 -5.05 -20.63 -19.26
N THR A 73 -5.60 -19.45 -19.01
CA THR A 73 -6.41 -18.68 -19.96
C THR A 73 -5.66 -17.42 -20.43
N PRO A 74 -6.14 -16.73 -21.49
CA PRO A 74 -5.57 -15.45 -21.91
C PRO A 74 -5.65 -14.33 -20.85
N GLU A 75 -6.48 -14.48 -19.83
CA GLU A 75 -6.63 -13.53 -18.72
C GLU A 75 -5.68 -13.79 -17.55
N MET A 76 -4.80 -14.80 -17.66
CA MET A 76 -3.82 -15.11 -16.61
C MET A 76 -2.89 -13.91 -16.36
N ASN A 77 -2.55 -13.72 -15.08
CA ASN A 77 -1.61 -12.68 -14.66
C ASN A 77 -0.24 -12.89 -15.34
N PRO A 78 0.35 -11.86 -15.97
CA PRO A 78 1.69 -11.97 -16.52
C PRO A 78 2.73 -12.13 -15.40
N ALA A 79 3.63 -13.10 -15.53
CA ALA A 79 4.69 -13.37 -14.56
C ALA A 79 6.06 -13.16 -15.21
N HIS A 80 6.50 -11.91 -15.29
CA HIS A 80 7.80 -11.54 -15.82
C HIS A 80 8.79 -11.21 -14.69
N ARG A 81 10.10 -11.36 -14.94
CA ARG A 81 11.14 -11.00 -13.96
C ARG A 81 11.29 -9.49 -13.77
N THR A 82 10.95 -8.72 -14.76
CA THR A 82 11.07 -7.25 -14.80
C THR A 82 9.72 -6.61 -15.07
N GLY A 83 9.59 -5.33 -14.76
CA GLY A 83 8.34 -4.57 -14.90
C GLY A 83 7.38 -4.80 -13.73
N PRO A 84 6.09 -4.46 -13.90
CA PRO A 84 5.06 -4.62 -12.87
C PRO A 84 4.94 -6.05 -12.37
N GLY A 85 4.49 -6.22 -11.12
CA GLY A 85 4.26 -7.54 -10.56
C GLY A 85 3.04 -8.23 -11.15
N PRO A 86 2.88 -9.56 -10.96
CA PRO A 86 1.67 -10.28 -11.38
C PRO A 86 0.38 -9.70 -10.81
N MET A 87 0.42 -9.12 -9.60
CA MET A 87 -0.70 -8.43 -8.98
C MET A 87 -0.81 -6.94 -9.37
N GLY A 88 -0.11 -6.51 -10.41
CA GLY A 88 -0.07 -5.13 -10.89
C GLY A 88 1.04 -4.31 -10.22
N PRO A 89 0.73 -3.34 -9.34
CA PRO A 89 1.69 -2.32 -8.88
C PRO A 89 2.75 -2.84 -7.90
N THR A 90 2.72 -4.11 -7.50
CA THR A 90 3.51 -4.65 -6.39
C THR A 90 5.04 -4.51 -6.51
N ARG A 91 5.56 -4.20 -7.70
CA ARG A 91 6.99 -3.89 -7.95
C ARG A 91 7.25 -2.43 -8.29
N MET A 92 6.20 -1.61 -8.37
CA MET A 92 6.35 -0.17 -8.63
C MET A 92 6.89 0.52 -7.36
N LEU A 93 7.80 1.45 -7.56
CA LEU A 93 8.25 2.38 -6.52
C LEU A 93 7.68 3.76 -6.85
N LEU A 94 6.56 4.09 -6.26
CA LEU A 94 5.92 5.39 -6.46
C LEU A 94 6.65 6.48 -5.68
N SER A 95 6.62 7.70 -6.20
CA SER A 95 7.14 8.89 -5.52
C SER A 95 6.25 9.34 -4.36
N LYS A 96 4.98 8.89 -4.33
CA LYS A 96 3.92 9.30 -3.40
C LYS A 96 3.45 8.12 -2.55
N PRO A 97 2.97 8.38 -1.31
CA PRO A 97 2.50 7.32 -0.42
C PRO A 97 1.15 6.72 -0.83
N VAL A 98 0.97 5.45 -0.46
CA VAL A 98 -0.27 4.69 -0.65
C VAL A 98 -0.71 4.06 0.67
N ILE A 99 -2.00 4.15 0.98
CA ILE A 99 -2.63 3.53 2.16
C ILE A 99 -3.56 2.42 1.70
N ALA A 100 -3.42 1.20 2.23
CA ALA A 100 -4.40 0.15 2.03
C ALA A 100 -5.57 0.33 3.02
N ALA A 101 -6.79 0.42 2.49
CA ALA A 101 -8.03 0.37 3.26
C ALA A 101 -8.59 -1.06 3.19
N VAL A 102 -8.39 -1.82 4.25
CA VAL A 102 -8.62 -3.26 4.26
C VAL A 102 -9.97 -3.57 4.91
N SER A 103 -10.94 -3.96 4.08
CA SER A 103 -12.22 -4.53 4.49
C SER A 103 -12.19 -6.04 4.26
N GLY A 104 -12.64 -6.85 5.22
CA GLY A 104 -12.68 -8.30 5.10
C GLY A 104 -11.32 -8.91 4.72
N TYR A 105 -11.25 -9.69 3.64
CA TYR A 105 -10.06 -10.48 3.31
C TYR A 105 -9.01 -9.71 2.52
N ALA A 106 -7.76 -9.70 3.04
CA ALA A 106 -6.54 -9.33 2.35
C ALA A 106 -5.60 -10.54 2.35
N VAL A 107 -5.76 -11.46 1.39
CA VAL A 107 -5.12 -12.78 1.45
C VAL A 107 -4.36 -13.12 0.17
N ALA A 108 -3.36 -13.98 0.28
CA ALA A 108 -2.50 -14.39 -0.84
C ALA A 108 -1.87 -13.17 -1.54
N GLY A 109 -2.04 -13.01 -2.86
CA GLY A 109 -1.62 -11.81 -3.58
C GLY A 109 -2.30 -10.53 -3.09
N GLY A 110 -3.49 -10.61 -2.47
CA GLY A 110 -4.13 -9.47 -1.82
C GLY A 110 -3.39 -9.01 -0.56
N LEU A 111 -2.81 -9.94 0.19
CA LEU A 111 -1.87 -9.59 1.26
C LEU A 111 -0.64 -8.89 0.67
N GLU A 112 -0.10 -9.37 -0.44
CA GLU A 112 1.06 -8.76 -1.09
C GLU A 112 0.77 -7.33 -1.59
N LEU A 113 -0.44 -7.06 -2.11
CA LEU A 113 -0.91 -5.70 -2.41
C LEU A 113 -0.99 -4.82 -1.15
N ALA A 114 -1.54 -5.34 -0.06
CA ALA A 114 -1.60 -4.60 1.21
C ALA A 114 -0.19 -4.33 1.78
N LEU A 115 0.76 -5.26 1.62
CA LEU A 115 2.16 -5.11 2.02
C LEU A 115 2.94 -4.15 1.12
N TRP A 116 2.53 -3.97 -0.13
CA TRP A 116 3.11 -2.99 -1.05
C TRP A 116 2.74 -1.55 -0.65
N CYS A 117 1.55 -1.33 -0.15
CA CYS A 117 1.14 -0.03 0.40
C CYS A 117 2.01 0.34 1.62
N ASP A 118 2.22 1.64 1.85
CA ASP A 118 3.02 2.14 2.97
C ASP A 118 2.36 1.88 4.32
N MET A 119 1.03 2.07 4.39
CA MET A 119 0.25 1.86 5.61
C MET A 119 -1.01 1.03 5.33
N ARG A 120 -1.58 0.47 6.39
CA ARG A 120 -2.79 -0.38 6.37
C ARG A 120 -3.76 0.06 7.46
N VAL A 121 -4.94 0.50 7.05
CA VAL A 121 -6.11 0.73 7.92
C VAL A 121 -7.05 -0.45 7.72
N ALA A 122 -7.26 -1.25 8.75
CA ALA A 122 -8.04 -2.48 8.68
C ALA A 122 -9.36 -2.35 9.43
N GLU A 123 -10.42 -2.94 8.91
CA GLU A 123 -11.65 -3.14 9.68
C GLU A 123 -11.45 -4.19 10.78
N GLU A 124 -12.22 -4.11 11.86
CA GLU A 124 -12.14 -5.01 13.01
C GLU A 124 -12.39 -6.49 12.65
N ASP A 125 -13.10 -6.74 11.54
CA ASP A 125 -13.36 -8.08 10.98
C ASP A 125 -12.45 -8.42 9.81
N ALA A 126 -11.40 -7.65 9.57
CA ALA A 126 -10.44 -7.94 8.52
C ALA A 126 -9.59 -9.17 8.86
N GLU A 127 -9.29 -9.95 7.82
CA GLU A 127 -8.45 -11.15 7.90
C GLU A 127 -7.33 -11.10 6.88
N PHE A 128 -6.09 -11.25 7.36
CA PHE A 128 -4.88 -11.34 6.57
C PHE A 128 -4.37 -12.77 6.52
N GLY A 129 -3.72 -13.18 5.42
CA GLY A 129 -3.16 -14.55 5.40
C GLY A 129 -2.47 -14.93 4.10
N VAL A 130 -1.52 -15.88 4.22
CA VAL A 130 -0.82 -16.47 3.08
C VAL A 130 -1.63 -17.67 2.54
N PHE A 131 -2.87 -17.41 2.13
CA PHE A 131 -3.82 -18.48 1.76
C PHE A 131 -3.47 -19.21 0.45
N CYS A 132 -2.61 -18.62 -0.38
CA CYS A 132 -2.06 -19.28 -1.57
C CYS A 132 -1.31 -20.58 -1.22
N ARG A 133 -0.81 -20.71 0.03
CA ARG A 133 -0.13 -21.92 0.53
C ARG A 133 -1.01 -23.17 0.41
N ARG A 134 -2.32 -23.02 0.60
CA ARG A 134 -3.31 -24.11 0.50
C ARG A 134 -3.43 -24.69 -0.92
N TRP A 135 -3.00 -23.94 -1.92
CA TRP A 135 -3.16 -24.24 -3.34
C TRP A 135 -1.82 -24.45 -4.07
N GLY A 136 -0.70 -24.40 -3.36
CA GLY A 136 0.63 -24.52 -3.96
C GLY A 136 1.05 -23.32 -4.82
N VAL A 137 0.34 -22.19 -4.74
CA VAL A 137 0.67 -20.96 -5.46
C VAL A 137 1.71 -20.19 -4.64
N PRO A 138 2.87 -19.81 -5.22
CA PRO A 138 3.90 -19.07 -4.51
C PRO A 138 3.54 -17.59 -4.31
N LEU A 139 4.15 -16.97 -3.29
CA LEU A 139 4.23 -15.51 -3.17
C LEU A 139 5.32 -15.01 -4.11
N ILE A 140 4.97 -14.19 -5.11
CA ILE A 140 5.90 -13.64 -6.12
C ILE A 140 5.72 -12.13 -6.35
N ASP A 141 4.93 -11.49 -5.50
CA ASP A 141 4.64 -10.05 -5.51
C ASP A 141 5.29 -9.32 -4.32
N GLY A 142 6.32 -9.92 -3.73
CA GLY A 142 7.13 -9.33 -2.65
C GLY A 142 6.72 -9.75 -1.25
N GLY A 143 5.76 -10.66 -1.07
CA GLY A 143 5.27 -11.10 0.23
C GLY A 143 6.36 -11.69 1.11
N THR A 144 7.21 -12.58 0.58
CA THR A 144 8.32 -13.17 1.34
C THR A 144 9.43 -12.18 1.71
N VAL A 145 9.44 -11.01 1.09
CA VAL A 145 10.42 -9.94 1.34
C VAL A 145 9.85 -8.90 2.32
N ARG A 146 8.63 -8.41 2.06
CA ARG A 146 8.03 -7.32 2.85
C ARG A 146 7.46 -7.80 4.20
N LEU A 147 6.81 -8.97 4.22
CA LEU A 147 6.19 -9.47 5.45
C LEU A 147 7.20 -9.60 6.60
N PRO A 148 8.36 -10.27 6.46
CA PRO A 148 9.33 -10.36 7.55
C PRO A 148 9.96 -9.01 7.96
N ARG A 149 9.99 -8.03 7.06
CA ARG A 149 10.45 -6.68 7.38
C ARG A 149 9.46 -5.91 8.26
N LEU A 150 8.16 -6.22 8.14
CA LEU A 150 7.10 -5.59 8.95
C LEU A 150 6.92 -6.27 10.29
N ILE A 151 6.81 -7.60 10.33
CA ILE A 151 6.39 -8.34 11.53
C ILE A 151 7.51 -9.18 12.17
N GLY A 152 8.69 -9.17 11.58
CA GLY A 152 9.83 -9.97 12.02
C GLY A 152 9.82 -11.39 11.45
N HIS A 153 11.01 -12.02 11.42
CA HIS A 153 11.25 -13.30 10.74
C HIS A 153 10.35 -14.43 11.27
N SER A 154 10.29 -14.62 12.58
CA SER A 154 9.57 -15.76 13.18
C SER A 154 8.07 -15.72 12.91
N ARG A 155 7.43 -14.55 13.07
CA ARG A 155 6.00 -14.40 12.79
C ARG A 155 5.68 -14.54 11.31
N ALA A 156 6.54 -13.97 10.45
CA ALA A 156 6.38 -14.13 9.00
C ALA A 156 6.51 -15.61 8.59
N MET A 157 7.45 -16.35 9.18
CA MET A 157 7.64 -17.78 8.90
C MET A 157 6.42 -18.60 9.31
N ASP A 158 5.81 -18.31 10.50
CA ASP A 158 4.57 -18.95 10.91
C ASP A 158 3.46 -18.76 9.85
N LEU A 159 3.23 -17.53 9.40
CA LEU A 159 2.18 -17.27 8.41
C LEU A 159 2.48 -17.89 7.04
N ILE A 160 3.74 -17.82 6.59
CA ILE A 160 4.17 -18.38 5.29
C ILE A 160 4.06 -19.89 5.26
N LEU A 161 4.44 -20.58 6.35
CA LEU A 161 4.44 -22.05 6.38
C LEU A 161 3.05 -22.63 6.62
N THR A 162 2.31 -22.06 7.58
CA THR A 162 1.00 -22.59 7.97
C THR A 162 -0.14 -22.15 7.05
N GLY A 163 -0.03 -20.94 6.47
CA GLY A 163 -1.12 -20.31 5.73
C GLY A 163 -2.35 -20.04 6.62
N ARG A 164 -2.12 -19.85 7.94
CA ARG A 164 -3.22 -19.47 8.87
C ARG A 164 -3.68 -18.05 8.62
N GLY A 165 -4.89 -17.75 9.07
CA GLY A 165 -5.42 -16.39 9.13
C GLY A 165 -4.86 -15.62 10.32
N VAL A 166 -4.86 -14.31 10.16
CA VAL A 166 -4.53 -13.30 11.20
C VAL A 166 -5.68 -12.31 11.21
N ASP A 167 -6.36 -12.19 12.33
CA ASP A 167 -7.42 -11.18 12.53
C ASP A 167 -6.84 -9.77 12.69
N ALA A 168 -7.71 -8.77 12.67
CA ALA A 168 -7.33 -7.37 12.74
C ALA A 168 -6.58 -7.01 14.04
N GLN A 169 -6.93 -7.63 15.16
CA GLN A 169 -6.31 -7.33 16.46
C GLN A 169 -4.91 -7.94 16.55
N GLU A 170 -4.73 -9.18 16.10
CA GLU A 170 -3.40 -9.77 15.97
C GLU A 170 -2.56 -8.97 14.96
N ALA A 171 -3.14 -8.57 13.81
CA ALA A 171 -2.44 -7.77 12.81
C ALA A 171 -1.95 -6.43 13.38
N LEU A 172 -2.75 -5.76 14.21
CA LEU A 172 -2.33 -4.55 14.92
C LEU A 172 -1.20 -4.84 15.92
N ALA A 173 -1.36 -5.88 16.72
CA ALA A 173 -0.39 -6.23 17.78
C ALA A 173 0.99 -6.62 17.22
N ILE A 174 1.05 -7.22 16.03
CA ILE A 174 2.32 -7.62 15.38
C ILE A 174 2.89 -6.58 14.41
N GLY A 175 2.23 -5.45 14.20
CA GLY A 175 2.65 -4.40 13.28
C GLY A 175 2.32 -4.64 11.81
N LEU A 176 1.44 -5.61 11.51
CA LEU A 176 0.94 -5.84 10.15
C LEU A 176 -0.11 -4.79 9.77
N ALA A 177 -1.00 -4.39 10.67
CA ALA A 177 -1.89 -3.25 10.52
C ALA A 177 -1.39 -2.05 11.32
N ASN A 178 -1.59 -0.82 10.80
CA ASN A 178 -1.23 0.42 11.49
C ASN A 178 -2.39 0.96 12.34
N ARG A 179 -3.63 0.72 11.89
CA ARG A 179 -4.85 1.15 12.58
C ARG A 179 -5.94 0.09 12.39
N VAL A 180 -6.80 -0.06 13.41
CA VAL A 180 -8.02 -0.87 13.31
C VAL A 180 -9.21 0.04 13.57
N VAL A 181 -10.23 -0.08 12.73
CA VAL A 181 -11.44 0.72 12.76
C VAL A 181 -12.70 -0.17 12.72
N PRO A 182 -13.86 0.33 13.13
CA PRO A 182 -15.11 -0.43 13.03
C PRO A 182 -15.41 -0.89 11.60
N LYS A 183 -16.17 -1.97 11.46
CA LYS A 183 -16.62 -2.49 10.18
C LYS A 183 -17.31 -1.42 9.33
N GLY A 184 -16.99 -1.40 8.03
CA GLY A 184 -17.52 -0.44 7.05
C GLY A 184 -16.82 0.92 7.07
N GLN A 185 -15.75 1.11 7.88
CA GLN A 185 -15.09 2.40 8.03
C GLN A 185 -13.67 2.46 7.46
N ALA A 186 -13.11 1.36 6.94
CA ALA A 186 -11.72 1.35 6.47
C ALA A 186 -11.46 2.41 5.38
N ARG A 187 -12.33 2.50 4.39
CA ARG A 187 -12.19 3.49 3.31
C ARG A 187 -12.19 4.92 3.86
N GLN A 188 -13.23 5.29 4.61
CA GLN A 188 -13.35 6.64 5.17
C GLN A 188 -12.14 7.02 6.05
N ALA A 189 -11.70 6.09 6.91
CA ALA A 189 -10.58 6.33 7.81
C ALA A 189 -9.24 6.44 7.05
N ALA A 190 -9.05 5.64 5.99
CA ALA A 190 -7.85 5.73 5.14
C ALA A 190 -7.83 7.03 4.33
N GLU A 191 -8.97 7.46 3.77
CA GLU A 191 -9.10 8.74 3.06
C GLU A 191 -8.88 9.94 4.00
N ALA A 192 -9.37 9.87 5.24
CA ALA A 192 -9.09 10.90 6.25
C ALA A 192 -7.59 10.97 6.59
N LEU A 193 -6.96 9.82 6.82
CA LEU A 193 -5.51 9.76 7.03
C LEU A 193 -4.73 10.26 5.80
N ALA A 194 -5.18 9.94 4.59
CA ALA A 194 -4.57 10.44 3.37
C ALA A 194 -4.66 11.97 3.27
N ALA A 195 -5.80 12.56 3.67
CA ALA A 195 -5.96 14.01 3.71
C ALA A 195 -5.06 14.67 4.77
N GLU A 196 -4.89 14.05 5.94
CA GLU A 196 -3.92 14.50 6.95
C GLU A 196 -2.49 14.52 6.39
N LEU A 197 -2.06 13.44 5.71
CA LEU A 197 -0.74 13.35 5.10
C LEU A 197 -0.57 14.36 3.95
N ALA A 198 -1.61 14.58 3.16
CA ALA A 198 -1.58 15.52 2.05
C ALA A 198 -1.44 16.99 2.50
N ALA A 199 -1.83 17.30 3.74
CA ALA A 199 -1.66 18.64 4.34
C ALA A 199 -0.23 18.90 4.84
N LEU A 200 0.60 17.87 4.95
CA LEU A 200 2.00 17.99 5.41
C LEU A 200 2.93 18.48 4.28
N PRO A 201 4.14 19.00 4.61
CA PRO A 201 5.16 19.34 3.62
C PRO A 201 5.53 18.13 2.76
N GLN A 202 5.15 18.15 1.48
CA GLN A 202 5.18 16.96 0.63
C GLN A 202 6.59 16.56 0.18
N GLN A 203 7.50 17.52 -0.04
CA GLN A 203 8.86 17.19 -0.46
C GLN A 203 9.62 16.48 0.66
N CYS A 204 9.51 16.96 1.89
CA CYS A 204 10.11 16.36 3.07
C CYS A 204 9.52 14.94 3.31
N LEU A 205 8.19 14.83 3.38
CA LEU A 205 7.50 13.56 3.61
C LEU A 205 7.91 12.49 2.58
N ARG A 206 7.91 12.83 1.28
CA ARG A 206 8.27 11.92 0.20
C ARG A 206 9.75 11.55 0.23
N SER A 207 10.62 12.52 0.57
CA SER A 207 12.07 12.30 0.67
C SER A 207 12.40 11.28 1.77
N ASP A 208 11.82 11.45 2.96
CA ASP A 208 12.03 10.52 4.09
C ASP A 208 11.46 9.13 3.80
N ARG A 209 10.27 9.07 3.17
CA ARG A 209 9.69 7.81 2.71
C ARG A 209 10.63 7.06 1.75
N LEU A 210 11.15 7.74 0.74
CA LEU A 210 12.04 7.13 -0.25
C LEU A 210 13.38 6.72 0.36
N SER A 211 13.91 7.51 1.28
CA SER A 211 15.12 7.18 2.04
C SER A 211 14.92 5.89 2.86
N MET A 212 13.83 5.82 3.63
CA MET A 212 13.48 4.62 4.39
C MET A 212 13.30 3.38 3.51
N MET A 213 12.72 3.51 2.32
CA MET A 213 12.55 2.39 1.40
C MET A 213 13.86 1.99 0.71
N GLY A 214 14.73 2.95 0.42
CA GLY A 214 15.99 2.74 -0.31
C GLY A 214 17.11 2.11 0.51
N GLN A 215 17.05 2.17 1.84
CA GLN A 215 18.11 1.74 2.73
C GLN A 215 18.37 0.22 2.75
N TRP A 216 17.41 -0.57 2.31
CA TRP A 216 17.51 -2.04 2.36
C TRP A 216 18.64 -2.57 1.47
N GLY A 217 19.61 -3.27 2.09
CA GLY A 217 20.78 -3.83 1.41
C GLY A 217 21.98 -2.89 1.39
N MET A 218 21.88 -1.68 1.93
CA MET A 218 23.00 -0.78 2.17
C MET A 218 23.68 -1.11 3.51
N SER A 219 24.95 -0.73 3.65
CA SER A 219 25.55 -0.61 4.97
C SER A 219 24.89 0.55 5.74
N GLU A 220 24.88 0.51 7.08
CA GLU A 220 24.31 1.61 7.88
C GLU A 220 24.97 2.96 7.55
N ALA A 221 26.29 2.96 7.34
CA ALA A 221 27.04 4.18 6.97
C ALA A 221 26.59 4.73 5.62
N ASP A 222 26.45 3.89 4.60
CA ASP A 222 25.98 4.30 3.28
C ASP A 222 24.54 4.79 3.30
N ALA A 223 23.68 4.14 4.11
CA ALA A 223 22.29 4.53 4.28
C ALA A 223 22.16 5.92 4.92
N ILE A 224 22.95 6.20 5.99
CA ILE A 224 22.98 7.52 6.66
C ILE A 224 23.53 8.60 5.71
N ASP A 225 24.55 8.30 4.90
CA ASP A 225 25.08 9.24 3.91
C ASP A 225 24.02 9.56 2.84
N ALA A 226 23.33 8.53 2.32
CA ALA A 226 22.24 8.69 1.36
C ALA A 226 21.05 9.49 1.94
N GLU A 227 20.71 9.27 3.22
CA GLU A 227 19.70 10.05 3.95
C GLU A 227 20.12 11.52 4.01
N PHE A 228 21.35 11.83 4.43
CA PHE A 228 21.85 13.19 4.52
C PHE A 228 21.85 13.89 3.13
N ALA A 229 22.22 13.18 2.08
CA ALA A 229 22.22 13.72 0.71
C ALA A 229 20.82 14.19 0.25
N SER A 230 19.75 13.66 0.85
CA SER A 230 18.39 14.06 0.55
C SER A 230 18.06 15.49 0.97
N LEU A 231 18.79 16.07 1.94
CA LEU A 231 18.58 17.42 2.49
C LEU A 231 18.57 18.49 1.39
N SER A 232 19.39 18.38 0.36
CA SER A 232 19.46 19.36 -0.74
C SER A 232 18.13 19.48 -1.49
N ARG A 233 17.35 18.41 -1.57
CA ARG A 233 16.05 18.37 -2.26
C ARG A 233 14.94 19.06 -1.48
N VAL A 234 15.03 19.08 -0.14
CA VAL A 234 13.98 19.59 0.76
C VAL A 234 14.35 20.90 1.45
N ALA A 235 15.54 21.44 1.20
CA ALA A 235 16.07 22.63 1.89
C ALA A 235 15.14 23.85 1.83
N ALA A 236 14.54 24.13 0.67
CA ALA A 236 13.65 25.26 0.49
C ALA A 236 12.35 25.12 1.31
N GLU A 237 11.76 23.89 1.31
CA GLU A 237 10.55 23.59 2.10
C GLU A 237 10.86 23.64 3.60
N SER A 238 12.03 23.15 4.03
CA SER A 238 12.48 23.19 5.42
C SER A 238 12.64 24.63 5.93
N LEU A 239 13.24 25.52 5.13
CA LEU A 239 13.37 26.94 5.47
C LEU A 239 12.01 27.63 5.58
N ALA A 240 11.08 27.35 4.66
CA ALA A 240 9.74 27.89 4.71
C ALA A 240 8.97 27.39 5.95
N GLY A 241 9.13 26.10 6.30
CA GLY A 241 8.56 25.51 7.51
C GLY A 241 9.10 26.16 8.79
N ALA A 242 10.41 26.31 8.89
CA ALA A 242 11.05 26.96 10.02
C ALA A 242 10.57 28.41 10.21
N LYS A 243 10.36 29.14 9.11
CA LYS A 243 9.80 30.49 9.16
C LYS A 243 8.37 30.49 9.69
N ARG A 244 7.48 29.63 9.19
CA ARG A 244 6.10 29.51 9.69
C ARG A 244 6.09 29.20 11.19
N PHE A 245 6.96 28.31 11.67
CA PHE A 245 7.09 28.01 13.09
C PHE A 245 7.54 29.23 13.91
N ALA A 246 8.54 29.97 13.43
CA ALA A 246 9.01 31.20 14.08
C ALA A 246 7.88 32.27 14.14
N ASP A 247 7.04 32.37 13.13
CA ASP A 247 5.90 33.26 13.05
C ASP A 247 4.71 32.79 13.93
N GLY A 248 4.80 31.60 14.55
CA GLY A 248 3.85 31.12 15.56
C GLY A 248 2.96 29.96 15.14
N ALA A 249 3.09 29.42 13.92
CA ALA A 249 2.34 28.23 13.51
C ALA A 249 2.75 26.99 14.32
N GLY A 250 1.82 26.07 14.58
CA GLY A 250 2.09 24.80 15.24
C GLY A 250 2.45 24.87 16.71
N ARG A 251 2.25 26.01 17.39
CA ARG A 251 2.51 26.14 18.83
C ARG A 251 1.56 25.27 19.63
N HIS A 252 2.09 24.68 20.72
CA HIS A 252 1.35 23.81 21.65
C HIS A 252 0.80 22.52 21.02
N GLY A 253 1.45 22.01 19.97
CA GLY A 253 1.06 20.76 19.31
C GLY A 253 -0.12 20.88 18.32
N ALA A 254 -0.50 22.11 17.96
CA ALA A 254 -1.44 22.30 16.86
C ALA A 254 -0.80 21.90 15.53
N THR A 255 -1.55 21.22 14.66
CA THR A 255 -1.16 21.02 13.25
C THR A 255 -1.09 22.37 12.56
N ALA A 256 0.02 22.63 11.87
CA ALA A 256 0.28 23.90 11.18
C ALA A 256 -0.49 24.00 9.86
#